data_3e2338ca0ff517e4d005d1d391f81b28
#
_entry.id   3e2338ca0ff517e4d005d1d391f81b28
#
_cell.length_a   1.000
_cell.length_b   1.000
_cell.length_c   1.000
_cell.angle_alpha   90.00
_cell.angle_beta   90.00
_cell.angle_gamma   90.00
#
_symmetry.space_group_name_H-M   'P 1'
#
loop_
_entity.id
_entity.type
_entity.pdbx_description
1 polymer ?
#
loop_
_entity_poly.entity_id
_entity_poly.type
_entity_poly.pdbx_seq_one_letter_code
_entity_poly.pdbx_strand_id
1 'polypeptide(L)'
;PTRRSSDLSYRDDAVRIIHESFKDTQDAIYDTRFLSMEGTTDIINKVVENVYGEFLPDVTSVLLYKDAPVGFAFANVTGGKIANIPLVAIEKEHRGHGFSEHLLNRAIKTIVDWTKLGKRVFSEINVTTETNNYKALKMYRRIGFREDYCYPQAYLLQKKK
;
A
#
# COMPACT_ATOMS: atom_id res chain seq x y z
N PRO A 1 2.48 5.98 -17.60
CA PRO A 1 2.95 4.61 -17.61
C PRO A 1 3.32 4.15 -16.20
N THR A 2 3.09 2.87 -15.92
CA THR A 2 3.44 2.27 -14.63
C THR A 2 4.67 1.39 -14.86
N ARG A 3 5.73 1.57 -14.08
CA ARG A 3 6.92 0.71 -14.12
C ARG A 3 6.90 -0.27 -12.94
N ARG A 4 7.61 -1.41 -13.09
CA ARG A 4 7.87 -2.33 -11.98
C ARG A 4 8.86 -1.69 -11.02
N SER A 5 8.62 -1.80 -9.72
CA SER A 5 9.48 -1.24 -8.67
C SER A 5 10.63 -2.19 -8.29
N SER A 6 11.20 -2.95 -9.25
CA SER A 6 12.42 -3.72 -8.98
C SER A 6 13.64 -2.83 -8.71
N ASP A 7 13.45 -1.52 -8.82
CA ASP A 7 14.51 -0.54 -8.68
C ASP A 7 14.29 0.31 -7.43
N LEU A 8 15.20 0.24 -6.49
CA LEU A 8 15.25 1.10 -5.29
C LEU A 8 15.44 2.58 -5.63
N SER A 9 15.56 2.92 -6.93
CA SER A 9 15.72 4.29 -7.44
C SER A 9 14.59 5.25 -7.03
N TYR A 10 13.38 4.72 -6.73
CA TYR A 10 12.22 5.53 -6.31
C TYR A 10 11.94 5.47 -4.80
N ARG A 11 12.89 4.99 -3.98
CA ARG A 11 12.67 4.82 -2.55
C ARG A 11 12.37 6.13 -1.83
N ASP A 12 13.14 7.17 -2.11
CA ASP A 12 12.98 8.48 -1.47
C ASP A 12 11.66 9.13 -1.88
N ASP A 13 11.25 8.96 -3.14
CA ASP A 13 9.94 9.40 -3.61
C ASP A 13 8.81 8.62 -2.92
N ALA A 14 8.97 7.32 -2.71
CA ALA A 14 7.99 6.52 -2.00
C ALA A 14 7.84 6.98 -0.55
N VAL A 15 8.95 7.24 0.15
CA VAL A 15 8.94 7.78 1.52
C VAL A 15 8.20 9.11 1.55
N ARG A 16 8.55 10.05 0.66
CA ARG A 16 7.93 11.36 0.58
C ARG A 16 6.42 11.26 0.33
N ILE A 17 6.01 10.52 -0.69
CA ILE A 17 4.60 10.41 -1.10
C ILE A 17 3.77 9.70 -0.02
N ILE A 18 4.31 8.66 0.61
CA ILE A 18 3.63 7.93 1.68
C ILE A 18 3.52 8.81 2.92
N HIS A 19 4.61 9.45 3.36
CA HIS A 19 4.57 10.39 4.48
C HIS A 19 3.49 11.47 4.28
N GLU A 20 3.52 12.19 3.15
CA GLU A 20 2.54 13.22 2.82
C GLU A 20 1.10 12.68 2.69
N SER A 21 0.95 11.41 2.36
CA SER A 21 -0.37 10.78 2.22
C SER A 21 -0.98 10.37 3.56
N PHE A 22 -0.16 10.02 4.55
CA PHE A 22 -0.64 9.40 5.80
C PHE A 22 -0.49 10.28 7.04
N LYS A 23 0.44 11.26 7.07
CA LYS A 23 0.75 12.08 8.27
C LYS A 23 -0.45 12.76 8.93
N ASP A 24 -1.46 13.13 8.14
CA ASP A 24 -2.66 13.83 8.60
C ASP A 24 -3.91 12.92 8.62
N THR A 25 -3.71 11.61 8.62
CA THR A 25 -4.79 10.61 8.60
C THR A 25 -4.89 9.85 9.92
N GLN A 26 -5.94 9.03 10.05
CA GLN A 26 -6.10 8.12 11.19
C GLN A 26 -4.95 7.10 11.25
N ASP A 27 -4.39 6.71 10.11
CA ASP A 27 -3.25 5.78 10.05
C ASP A 27 -2.07 6.30 10.90
N ALA A 28 -1.81 7.61 10.92
CA ALA A 28 -0.75 8.22 11.73
C ALA A 28 -1.06 8.23 13.25
N ILE A 29 -2.32 8.01 13.64
CA ILE A 29 -2.69 7.82 15.06
C ILE A 29 -2.34 6.38 15.48
N TYR A 30 -2.56 5.41 14.61
CA TYR A 30 -2.27 4.00 14.88
C TYR A 30 -0.77 3.69 14.74
N ASP A 31 -0.12 4.28 13.76
CA ASP A 31 1.33 4.16 13.56
C ASP A 31 1.98 5.55 13.48
N THR A 32 2.47 6.00 14.62
CA THR A 32 3.09 7.33 14.77
C THR A 32 4.35 7.54 13.91
N ARG A 33 4.88 6.48 13.30
CA ARG A 33 6.00 6.59 12.36
C ARG A 33 5.62 7.37 11.11
N PHE A 34 4.34 7.39 10.71
CA PHE A 34 3.87 8.25 9.63
C PHE A 34 3.97 9.75 9.91
N LEU A 35 4.16 10.16 11.17
CA LEU A 35 4.32 11.58 11.54
C LEU A 35 5.68 12.16 11.17
N SER A 36 6.66 11.35 10.78
CA SER A 36 7.98 11.81 10.38
C SER A 36 8.50 11.09 9.14
N MET A 37 9.37 11.77 8.39
CA MET A 37 10.06 11.17 7.25
C MET A 37 10.94 9.98 7.68
N GLU A 38 11.64 10.10 8.81
CA GLU A 38 12.47 9.02 9.37
C GLU A 38 11.62 7.79 9.72
N GLY A 39 10.49 7.98 10.42
CA GLY A 39 9.57 6.89 10.75
C GLY A 39 8.97 6.24 9.51
N THR A 40 8.57 7.03 8.50
CA THR A 40 8.08 6.51 7.22
C THR A 40 9.17 5.73 6.48
N THR A 41 10.42 6.19 6.54
CA THR A 41 11.57 5.46 5.99
C THR A 41 11.74 4.09 6.67
N ASP A 42 11.61 4.03 8.00
CA ASP A 42 11.64 2.77 8.75
C ASP A 42 10.53 1.80 8.30
N ILE A 43 9.31 2.29 8.11
CA ILE A 43 8.20 1.47 7.60
C ILE A 43 8.54 0.87 6.25
N ILE A 44 8.99 1.69 5.30
CA ILE A 44 9.31 1.22 3.93
C ILE A 44 10.46 0.24 3.95
N ASN A 45 11.51 0.49 4.76
CA ASN A 45 12.61 -0.44 4.93
C ASN A 45 12.11 -1.81 5.41
N LYS A 46 11.28 -1.82 6.45
CA LYS A 46 10.72 -3.06 6.99
C LYS A 46 9.84 -3.82 5.99
N VAL A 47 9.14 -3.09 5.11
CA VAL A 47 8.39 -3.72 4.01
C VAL A 47 9.34 -4.42 3.05
N VAL A 48 10.38 -3.73 2.55
CA VAL A 48 11.29 -4.30 1.55
C VAL A 48 12.26 -5.34 2.13
N GLU A 49 12.53 -5.28 3.43
CA GLU A 49 13.34 -6.25 4.18
C GLU A 49 12.55 -7.48 4.65
N ASN A 50 11.31 -7.65 4.20
CA ASN A 50 10.43 -8.78 4.52
C ASN A 50 10.00 -8.89 6.00
N VAL A 51 10.08 -7.81 6.77
CA VAL A 51 9.69 -7.81 8.20
C VAL A 51 8.17 -8.03 8.35
N TYR A 52 7.38 -7.51 7.42
CA TYR A 52 5.91 -7.62 7.40
C TYR A 52 5.38 -8.66 6.42
N GLY A 53 6.20 -9.65 6.07
CA GLY A 53 5.91 -10.65 5.06
C GLY A 53 6.81 -10.49 3.84
N GLU A 54 6.86 -11.52 3.00
CA GLU A 54 7.72 -11.53 1.83
C GLU A 54 7.34 -10.41 0.85
N PHE A 55 8.23 -9.48 0.61
CA PHE A 55 8.04 -8.38 -0.35
C PHE A 55 7.94 -8.89 -1.79
N LEU A 56 7.00 -8.36 -2.55
CA LEU A 56 6.77 -8.69 -3.95
C LEU A 56 7.15 -7.53 -4.88
N PRO A 57 8.43 -7.38 -5.27
CA PRO A 57 8.87 -6.27 -6.09
C PRO A 57 8.19 -6.21 -7.46
N ASP A 58 7.92 -7.37 -8.08
CA ASP A 58 7.25 -7.45 -9.40
C ASP A 58 5.76 -7.04 -9.35
N VAL A 59 5.12 -7.16 -8.19
CA VAL A 59 3.72 -6.76 -7.96
C VAL A 59 3.63 -5.30 -7.50
N THR A 60 4.62 -4.87 -6.69
CA THR A 60 4.76 -3.48 -6.27
C THR A 60 4.86 -2.57 -7.49
N SER A 61 4.13 -1.47 -7.48
CA SER A 61 3.97 -0.60 -8.64
C SER A 61 4.25 0.86 -8.32
N VAL A 62 4.91 1.54 -9.25
CA VAL A 62 5.11 2.99 -9.24
C VAL A 62 4.29 3.61 -10.35
N LEU A 63 3.52 4.64 -10.05
CA LEU A 63 2.83 5.47 -11.03
C LEU A 63 3.71 6.66 -11.39
N LEU A 64 3.98 6.81 -12.68
CA LEU A 64 4.73 7.94 -13.21
C LEU A 64 3.80 8.91 -13.95
N TYR A 65 3.94 10.19 -13.69
CA TYR A 65 3.33 11.25 -14.44
C TYR A 65 4.43 12.19 -14.95
N LYS A 66 4.54 12.35 -16.28
CA LYS A 66 5.65 13.10 -16.92
C LYS A 66 7.03 12.67 -16.38
N ASP A 67 7.22 11.35 -16.29
CA ASP A 67 8.43 10.68 -15.78
C ASP A 67 8.76 10.92 -14.30
N ALA A 68 7.92 11.63 -13.55
CA ALA A 68 8.05 11.80 -12.11
C ALA A 68 7.15 10.80 -11.35
N PRO A 69 7.62 10.17 -10.26
CA PRO A 69 6.80 9.31 -9.42
C PRO A 69 5.73 10.13 -8.68
N VAL A 70 4.48 9.72 -8.83
CA VAL A 70 3.32 10.39 -8.20
C VAL A 70 2.44 9.43 -7.39
N GLY A 71 2.78 8.15 -7.37
CA GLY A 71 2.05 7.17 -6.59
C GLY A 71 2.72 5.81 -6.50
N PHE A 72 2.38 5.07 -5.44
CA PHE A 72 2.92 3.75 -5.13
C PHE A 72 1.83 2.81 -4.63
N ALA A 73 1.98 1.53 -4.98
CA ALA A 73 1.28 0.43 -4.32
C ALA A 73 2.31 -0.65 -3.98
N PHE A 74 2.50 -0.91 -2.69
CA PHE A 74 3.38 -1.96 -2.19
C PHE A 74 2.60 -3.26 -2.06
N ALA A 75 3.29 -4.39 -2.29
CA ALA A 75 2.72 -5.72 -2.14
C ALA A 75 3.68 -6.64 -1.42
N ASN A 76 3.13 -7.49 -0.54
CA ASN A 76 3.85 -8.54 0.16
C ASN A 76 2.99 -9.81 0.27
N VAL A 77 3.56 -10.88 0.79
CA VAL A 77 2.85 -12.12 1.11
C VAL A 77 2.90 -12.36 2.60
N THR A 78 1.73 -12.60 3.19
CA THR A 78 1.57 -13.05 4.56
C THR A 78 0.95 -14.44 4.59
N GLY A 79 1.27 -15.25 5.62
CA GLY A 79 0.70 -16.61 5.74
C GLY A 79 0.99 -17.55 4.55
N GLY A 80 2.02 -17.24 3.74
CA GLY A 80 2.52 -18.06 2.63
C GLY A 80 1.74 -17.98 1.32
N LYS A 81 0.43 -17.75 1.35
CA LYS A 81 -0.45 -17.72 0.14
C LYS A 81 -1.38 -16.49 0.08
N ILE A 82 -1.32 -15.61 1.03
CA ILE A 82 -2.14 -14.41 1.06
C ILE A 82 -1.33 -13.25 0.51
N ALA A 83 -1.70 -12.75 -0.67
CA ALA A 83 -1.13 -11.53 -1.20
C ALA A 83 -1.77 -10.34 -0.47
N ASN A 84 -0.96 -9.44 0.02
CA ASN A 84 -1.43 -8.26 0.75
C ASN A 84 -0.91 -6.99 0.10
N ILE A 85 -1.74 -5.95 0.03
CA ILE A 85 -1.38 -4.63 -0.48
C ILE A 85 -1.48 -3.64 0.68
N PRO A 86 -0.42 -3.53 1.50
CA PRO A 86 -0.46 -2.78 2.75
C PRO A 86 -0.46 -1.27 2.57
N LEU A 87 0.11 -0.76 1.49
CA LEU A 87 0.28 0.68 1.28
C LEU A 87 -0.07 1.04 -0.16
N VAL A 88 -1.05 1.95 -0.31
CA VAL A 88 -1.39 2.59 -1.59
C VAL A 88 -1.43 4.09 -1.35
N ALA A 89 -0.59 4.82 -2.03
CA ALA A 89 -0.50 6.27 -1.90
C ALA A 89 -0.45 6.97 -3.26
N ILE A 90 -1.14 8.09 -3.37
CA ILE A 90 -1.10 9.00 -4.52
C ILE A 90 -0.83 10.40 -4.00
N GLU A 91 0.11 11.08 -4.62
CA GLU A 91 0.43 12.49 -4.37
C GLU A 91 -0.84 13.35 -4.46
N LYS A 92 -0.99 14.31 -3.54
CA LYS A 92 -2.24 15.04 -3.31
C LYS A 92 -2.82 15.66 -4.58
N GLU A 93 -1.96 16.27 -5.38
CA GLU A 93 -2.31 16.98 -6.63
C GLU A 93 -2.80 16.04 -7.74
N HIS A 94 -2.50 14.75 -7.60
CA HIS A 94 -2.86 13.71 -8.58
C HIS A 94 -4.02 12.83 -8.12
N ARG A 95 -4.66 13.14 -6.97
CA ARG A 95 -5.83 12.39 -6.48
C ARG A 95 -7.08 12.73 -7.27
N GLY A 96 -8.08 11.83 -7.18
CA GLY A 96 -9.38 12.03 -7.86
C GLY A 96 -9.41 11.59 -9.33
N HIS A 97 -8.30 11.15 -9.91
CA HIS A 97 -8.19 10.73 -11.32
C HIS A 97 -8.22 9.20 -11.53
N GLY A 98 -8.59 8.43 -10.50
CA GLY A 98 -8.63 6.96 -10.58
C GLY A 98 -7.27 6.25 -10.48
N PHE A 99 -6.21 6.97 -10.19
CA PHE A 99 -4.85 6.41 -10.18
C PHE A 99 -4.62 5.33 -9.11
N SER A 100 -5.24 5.45 -7.94
CA SER A 100 -5.18 4.39 -6.91
C SER A 100 -5.81 3.09 -7.42
N GLU A 101 -6.95 3.19 -8.10
CA GLU A 101 -7.61 2.04 -8.72
C GLU A 101 -6.76 1.42 -9.82
N HIS A 102 -6.09 2.25 -10.62
CA HIS A 102 -5.16 1.78 -11.66
C HIS A 102 -3.98 0.99 -11.06
N LEU A 103 -3.36 1.49 -9.98
CA LEU A 103 -2.27 0.80 -9.28
C LEU A 103 -2.74 -0.54 -8.70
N LEU A 104 -3.90 -0.56 -8.05
CA LEU A 104 -4.49 -1.77 -7.47
C LEU A 104 -4.82 -2.81 -8.55
N ASN A 105 -5.50 -2.41 -9.63
CA ASN A 105 -5.83 -3.32 -10.72
C ASN A 105 -4.59 -3.92 -11.37
N ARG A 106 -3.50 -3.15 -11.48
CA ARG A 106 -2.22 -3.68 -11.97
C ARG A 106 -1.64 -4.74 -11.02
N ALA A 107 -1.61 -4.46 -9.72
CA ALA A 107 -1.12 -5.42 -8.72
C ALA A 107 -1.96 -6.70 -8.72
N ILE A 108 -3.29 -6.57 -8.69
CA ILE A 108 -4.24 -7.69 -8.75
C ILE A 108 -4.02 -8.52 -10.03
N LYS A 109 -3.93 -7.85 -11.19
CA LYS A 109 -3.69 -8.54 -12.45
C LYS A 109 -2.41 -9.35 -12.42
N THR A 110 -1.32 -8.80 -11.91
CA THR A 110 -0.03 -9.51 -11.81
C THR A 110 -0.15 -10.75 -10.91
N ILE A 111 -0.81 -10.63 -9.75
CA ILE A 111 -1.05 -11.75 -8.81
C ILE A 111 -1.88 -12.85 -9.49
N VAL A 112 -2.97 -12.47 -10.16
CA VAL A 112 -3.85 -13.41 -10.86
C VAL A 112 -3.10 -14.10 -12.02
N ASP A 113 -2.32 -13.36 -12.81
CA ASP A 113 -1.53 -13.91 -13.90
C ASP A 113 -0.48 -14.90 -13.38
N TRP A 114 0.18 -14.60 -12.26
CA TRP A 114 1.13 -15.54 -11.63
C TRP A 114 0.46 -16.84 -11.20
N THR A 115 -0.74 -16.74 -10.61
CA THR A 115 -1.52 -17.91 -10.19
C THR A 115 -1.93 -18.75 -11.40
N LYS A 116 -2.45 -18.13 -12.46
CA LYS A 116 -2.86 -18.82 -13.70
C LYS A 116 -1.70 -19.51 -14.42
N LEU A 117 -0.53 -18.90 -14.40
CA LEU A 117 0.68 -19.43 -15.04
C LEU A 117 1.43 -20.45 -14.16
N GLY A 118 0.92 -20.74 -12.96
CA GLY A 118 1.58 -21.64 -12.00
C GLY A 118 2.91 -21.08 -11.45
N LYS A 119 3.23 -19.82 -11.69
CA LYS A 119 4.45 -19.17 -11.18
C LYS A 119 4.43 -19.08 -9.66
N ARG A 120 3.28 -18.68 -9.10
CA ARG A 120 2.98 -18.66 -7.67
C ARG A 120 1.47 -18.68 -7.46
N VAL A 121 1.00 -19.54 -6.56
CA VAL A 121 -0.43 -19.66 -6.26
C VAL A 121 -0.77 -18.84 -5.04
N PHE A 122 -1.73 -17.94 -5.20
CA PHE A 122 -2.32 -17.17 -4.10
C PHE A 122 -3.75 -17.63 -3.87
N SER A 123 -4.15 -17.76 -2.60
CA SER A 123 -5.52 -18.07 -2.21
C SER A 123 -6.38 -16.81 -2.09
N GLU A 124 -5.77 -15.71 -1.70
CA GLU A 124 -6.45 -14.45 -1.38
C GLU A 124 -5.61 -13.25 -1.75
N ILE A 125 -6.29 -12.12 -1.97
CA ILE A 125 -5.69 -10.78 -2.09
C ILE A 125 -6.38 -9.89 -1.06
N ASN A 126 -5.63 -9.39 -0.10
CA ASN A 126 -6.13 -8.58 0.99
C ASN A 126 -5.68 -7.13 0.90
N VAL A 127 -6.56 -6.24 1.33
CA VAL A 127 -6.28 -4.83 1.61
C VAL A 127 -6.86 -4.49 2.97
N THR A 128 -6.23 -3.58 3.68
CA THR A 128 -6.73 -3.08 4.97
C THR A 128 -6.93 -1.57 4.88
N THR A 129 -7.98 -1.07 5.50
CA THR A 129 -8.24 0.37 5.62
C THR A 129 -9.09 0.66 6.85
N GLU A 130 -9.05 1.90 7.30
CA GLU A 130 -9.89 2.36 8.39
C GLU A 130 -11.37 2.35 8.02
N THR A 131 -12.25 2.03 8.99
CA THR A 131 -13.71 1.94 8.77
C THR A 131 -14.35 3.27 8.38
N ASN A 132 -13.72 4.39 8.70
CA ASN A 132 -14.15 5.74 8.33
C ASN A 132 -13.52 6.24 7.02
N ASN A 133 -12.66 5.46 6.37
CA ASN A 133 -12.09 5.78 5.07
C ASN A 133 -13.06 5.40 3.94
N TYR A 134 -14.22 6.07 3.90
CA TYR A 134 -15.30 5.77 2.95
C TYR A 134 -14.86 5.85 1.48
N LYS A 135 -13.86 6.69 1.15
CA LYS A 135 -13.34 6.78 -0.22
C LYS A 135 -12.61 5.50 -0.62
N ALA A 136 -11.75 4.98 0.25
CA ALA A 136 -11.05 3.72 0.02
C ALA A 136 -12.03 2.54 -0.01
N LEU A 137 -12.94 2.45 0.96
CA LEU A 137 -13.97 1.40 1.01
C LEU A 137 -14.81 1.37 -0.27
N LYS A 138 -15.27 2.53 -0.75
CA LYS A 138 -16.04 2.62 -2.01
C LYS A 138 -15.22 2.16 -3.21
N MET A 139 -13.94 2.51 -3.26
CA MET A 139 -13.03 2.09 -4.32
C MET A 139 -12.80 0.57 -4.27
N TYR A 140 -12.50 0.01 -3.10
CA TYR A 140 -12.27 -1.43 -2.94
C TYR A 140 -13.50 -2.26 -3.34
N ARG A 141 -14.70 -1.87 -2.90
CA ARG A 141 -15.96 -2.51 -3.32
C ARG A 141 -16.16 -2.48 -4.84
N ARG A 142 -15.84 -1.36 -5.50
CA ARG A 142 -15.95 -1.22 -6.96
C ARG A 142 -14.97 -2.12 -7.72
N ILE A 143 -13.77 -2.33 -7.17
CA ILE A 143 -12.77 -3.26 -7.73
C ILE A 143 -13.23 -4.73 -7.55
N GLY A 144 -14.07 -5.02 -6.57
CA GLY A 144 -14.60 -6.35 -6.29
C GLY A 144 -14.17 -6.94 -4.95
N PHE A 145 -13.47 -6.18 -4.11
CA PHE A 145 -13.20 -6.60 -2.74
C PHE A 145 -14.49 -6.67 -1.93
N ARG A 146 -14.55 -7.64 -1.02
CA ARG A 146 -15.61 -7.79 -0.03
C ARG A 146 -15.02 -7.59 1.35
N GLU A 147 -15.82 -7.04 2.25
CA GLU A 147 -15.46 -6.94 3.66
C GLU A 147 -15.48 -8.34 4.26
N ASP A 148 -14.37 -8.72 4.88
CA ASP A 148 -14.20 -10.00 5.52
C ASP A 148 -14.46 -9.86 7.03
N TYR A 149 -13.67 -9.02 7.70
CA TYR A 149 -13.85 -8.73 9.11
C TYR A 149 -13.45 -7.30 9.47
N CYS A 150 -13.98 -6.84 10.60
CA CYS A 150 -13.59 -5.60 11.24
C CYS A 150 -13.13 -5.92 12.66
N TYR A 151 -11.96 -5.44 13.05
CA TYR A 151 -11.42 -5.62 14.39
C TYR A 151 -11.22 -4.30 15.09
N PRO A 152 -11.56 -4.21 16.41
CA PRO A 152 -11.25 -3.02 17.19
C PRO A 152 -9.76 -2.97 17.48
N GLN A 153 -9.18 -1.79 17.35
CA GLN A 153 -7.81 -1.52 17.77
C GLN A 153 -7.84 -0.52 18.92
N ALA A 154 -7.17 -0.86 20.02
CA ALA A 154 -7.06 -0.01 21.19
C ALA A 154 -5.61 0.45 21.37
N TYR A 155 -5.42 1.70 21.74
CA TYR A 155 -4.13 2.27 22.06
C TYR A 155 -4.24 3.20 23.28
N LEU A 156 -3.16 3.28 24.05
CA LEU A 156 -3.04 4.16 25.20
C LEU A 156 -2.24 5.41 24.81
N LEU A 157 -2.91 6.55 24.82
CA LEU A 157 -2.21 7.82 24.64
C LEU A 157 -1.41 8.16 25.90
N GLN A 158 -0.10 8.29 25.76
CA GLN A 158 0.72 8.85 26.82
C GLN A 158 0.40 10.35 26.95
N LYS A 159 -0.05 10.79 28.14
CA LYS A 159 -0.14 12.22 28.43
C LYS A 159 1.27 12.81 28.35
N LYS A 160 1.48 13.79 27.48
CA LYS A 160 2.69 14.61 27.54
C LYS A 160 2.73 15.23 28.94
N LYS A 161 3.81 14.98 29.68
CA LYS A 161 4.14 15.69 30.93
C LYS A 161 4.50 17.12 30.63
#